data_82cbf0fb3c387c8326f2109fe596226a
#
_entry.id   82cbf0fb3c387c8326f2109fe596226a
#
_cell.length_a   1.000
_cell.length_b   1.000
_cell.length_c   1.000
_cell.angle_alpha   90.00
_cell.angle_beta   90.00
_cell.angle_gamma   90.00
#
_symmetry.space_group_name_H-M   'P 1'
#
loop_
_entity.id
_entity.type
_entity.pdbx_description
1 polymer ?
#
loop_
_entity_poly.entity_id
_entity_poly.type
_entity_poly.pdbx_seq_one_letter_code
_entity_poly.pdbx_strand_id
1 'polypeptide(L)'
;RAIVREAGVFLMDEPLSNLDAKLRVQMRAEISKLHQKLNTTMIYVTHDQTEAMTMATRIVIMKDGIVQQVGAPKTVYNQPANMFVAGFIGSPAMNFIRGTIDGDKFVTETLKLTIPEEKLAVLKTQGSLHKPIVMGIRPEDIHPDAQEENNISAKISVAELTGAEFMLYTTVGGHELVVRAGALNDYHAGENITIHFDMTKCHFFDAETEIAIR
;
A
#
# COMPACT_ATOMS: atom_id res chain seq x y z
N ARG A 1 -17.88 18.81 24.42
CA ARG A 1 -17.95 20.31 24.59
C ARG A 1 -17.96 21.04 23.24
N ALA A 2 -17.15 20.67 22.23
CA ALA A 2 -17.13 21.34 20.92
C ALA A 2 -18.46 21.23 20.15
N ILE A 3 -19.13 20.08 20.21
CA ILE A 3 -20.40 19.78 19.52
C ILE A 3 -21.54 20.72 19.95
N VAL A 4 -21.55 21.17 21.20
CA VAL A 4 -22.61 22.02 21.77
C VAL A 4 -22.55 23.46 21.26
N ARG A 5 -21.44 23.85 20.56
CA ARG A 5 -21.20 25.23 20.13
C ARG A 5 -21.65 25.52 18.70
N GLU A 6 -22.30 24.57 18.01
CA GLU A 6 -22.73 24.73 16.61
C GLU A 6 -21.61 25.29 15.70
N ALA A 7 -20.39 24.80 15.91
CA ALA A 7 -19.23 25.26 15.14
C ALA A 7 -19.35 24.83 13.68
N GLY A 8 -19.06 25.74 12.75
CA GLY A 8 -19.05 25.45 11.30
C GLY A 8 -17.92 24.52 10.88
N VAL A 9 -16.86 24.37 11.69
CA VAL A 9 -15.72 23.47 11.47
C VAL A 9 -15.28 22.87 12.80
N PHE A 10 -15.01 21.55 12.80
CA PHE A 10 -14.40 20.85 13.92
C PHE A 10 -12.93 20.51 13.59
N LEU A 11 -12.05 20.85 14.55
CA LEU A 11 -10.64 20.50 14.49
C LEU A 11 -10.36 19.44 15.55
N MET A 12 -9.82 18.29 15.15
CA MET A 12 -9.45 17.20 16.02
C MET A 12 -7.98 16.83 15.75
N ASP A 13 -7.18 16.94 16.81
CA ASP A 13 -5.76 16.60 16.75
C ASP A 13 -5.52 15.32 17.55
N GLU A 14 -5.24 14.23 16.87
CA GLU A 14 -5.01 12.87 17.39
C GLU A 14 -5.99 12.43 18.48
N PRO A 15 -7.32 12.55 18.29
CA PRO A 15 -8.29 12.41 19.39
C PRO A 15 -8.40 10.99 19.95
N LEU A 16 -7.90 9.97 19.22
CA LEU A 16 -7.98 8.57 19.64
C LEU A 16 -6.63 7.97 20.05
N SER A 17 -5.54 8.75 20.07
CA SER A 17 -4.18 8.26 20.31
C SER A 17 -4.01 7.56 21.68
N ASN A 18 -4.72 8.00 22.69
CA ASN A 18 -4.62 7.50 24.07
C ASN A 18 -5.64 6.37 24.41
N LEU A 19 -6.34 5.84 23.40
CA LEU A 19 -7.33 4.78 23.61
C LEU A 19 -6.76 3.40 23.31
N ASP A 20 -7.27 2.38 24.03
CA ASP A 20 -6.99 0.98 23.67
C ASP A 20 -7.61 0.60 22.33
N ALA A 21 -7.16 -0.51 21.74
CA ALA A 21 -7.56 -0.94 20.39
C ALA A 21 -9.07 -1.16 20.26
N LYS A 22 -9.73 -1.74 21.26
CA LYS A 22 -11.18 -2.01 21.24
C LYS A 22 -11.98 -0.72 21.28
N LEU A 23 -11.63 0.19 22.18
CA LEU A 23 -12.28 1.47 22.33
C LEU A 23 -12.05 2.35 21.10
N ARG A 24 -10.84 2.30 20.50
CA ARG A 24 -10.53 3.02 19.27
C ARG A 24 -11.45 2.60 18.11
N VAL A 25 -11.71 1.29 17.94
CA VAL A 25 -12.66 0.80 16.92
C VAL A 25 -14.06 1.36 17.14
N GLN A 26 -14.55 1.33 18.39
CA GLN A 26 -15.87 1.87 18.73
C GLN A 26 -15.97 3.38 18.47
N MET A 27 -14.95 4.13 18.89
CA MET A 27 -14.93 5.59 18.75
C MET A 27 -14.84 6.03 17.29
N ARG A 28 -14.11 5.30 16.41
CA ARG A 28 -14.13 5.58 14.97
C ARG A 28 -15.54 5.50 14.40
N ALA A 29 -16.29 4.47 14.75
CA ALA A 29 -17.68 4.31 14.31
C ALA A 29 -18.57 5.45 14.81
N GLU A 30 -18.42 5.86 16.09
CA GLU A 30 -19.21 6.95 16.68
C GLU A 30 -18.85 8.32 16.04
N ILE A 31 -17.58 8.60 15.77
CA ILE A 31 -17.16 9.83 15.09
C ILE A 31 -17.71 9.86 13.67
N SER A 32 -17.68 8.74 12.93
CA SER A 32 -18.24 8.64 11.58
C SER A 32 -19.75 8.90 11.57
N LYS A 33 -20.52 8.32 12.50
CA LYS A 33 -21.95 8.58 12.66
C LYS A 33 -22.22 10.06 13.00
N LEU A 34 -21.41 10.62 13.89
CA LEU A 34 -21.53 12.02 14.30
C LEU A 34 -21.29 12.97 13.11
N HIS A 35 -20.24 12.71 12.31
CA HIS A 35 -19.96 13.47 11.10
C HIS A 35 -21.15 13.44 10.12
N GLN A 36 -21.71 12.26 9.87
CA GLN A 36 -22.89 12.11 9.01
C GLN A 36 -24.12 12.89 9.55
N LYS A 37 -24.33 12.86 10.87
CA LYS A 37 -25.45 13.55 11.51
C LYS A 37 -25.31 15.07 11.48
N LEU A 38 -24.10 15.58 11.73
CA LEU A 38 -23.85 17.03 11.82
C LEU A 38 -23.67 17.68 10.45
N ASN A 39 -23.26 16.91 9.44
CA ASN A 39 -22.96 17.40 8.08
C ASN A 39 -22.06 18.65 8.05
N THR A 40 -21.09 18.71 8.97
CA THR A 40 -20.17 19.84 9.13
C THR A 40 -18.77 19.43 8.66
N THR A 41 -17.94 20.38 8.28
CA THR A 41 -16.55 20.11 7.95
C THR A 41 -15.77 19.69 9.21
N MET A 42 -15.11 18.52 9.14
CA MET A 42 -14.21 18.04 10.20
C MET A 42 -12.81 17.92 9.66
N ILE A 43 -11.84 18.54 10.31
CA ILE A 43 -10.42 18.34 10.05
C ILE A 43 -9.90 17.45 11.18
N TYR A 44 -9.39 16.27 10.79
CA TYR A 44 -8.96 15.23 11.68
C TYR A 44 -7.48 14.92 11.42
N VAL A 45 -6.62 15.20 12.38
CA VAL A 45 -5.20 14.87 12.31
C VAL A 45 -4.96 13.53 13.00
N THR A 46 -4.26 12.64 12.35
CA THR A 46 -3.89 11.32 12.89
C THR A 46 -2.61 10.81 12.24
N HIS A 47 -1.86 9.99 12.97
CA HIS A 47 -0.79 9.16 12.43
C HIS A 47 -1.26 7.71 12.16
N ASP A 48 -2.50 7.36 12.53
CA ASP A 48 -3.09 6.03 12.27
C ASP A 48 -3.75 6.02 10.89
N GLN A 49 -3.14 5.29 9.95
CA GLN A 49 -3.67 5.16 8.60
C GLN A 49 -5.05 4.49 8.55
N THR A 50 -5.38 3.60 9.51
CA THR A 50 -6.70 2.96 9.58
C THR A 50 -7.78 4.00 9.89
N GLU A 51 -7.50 4.95 10.78
CA GLU A 51 -8.39 6.07 11.06
C GLU A 51 -8.62 6.90 9.80
N ALA A 52 -7.53 7.33 9.13
CA ALA A 52 -7.62 8.12 7.90
C ALA A 52 -8.41 7.39 6.80
N MET A 53 -8.09 6.11 6.56
CA MET A 53 -8.71 5.32 5.48
C MET A 53 -10.19 5.02 5.73
N THR A 54 -10.62 4.88 6.99
CA THR A 54 -11.99 4.45 7.33
C THR A 54 -12.96 5.60 7.57
N MET A 55 -12.47 6.75 8.04
CA MET A 55 -13.34 7.87 8.44
C MET A 55 -13.34 9.03 7.46
N ALA A 56 -12.23 9.25 6.73
CA ALA A 56 -12.10 10.42 5.88
C ALA A 56 -12.86 10.30 4.56
N THR A 57 -13.44 11.40 4.09
CA THR A 57 -13.90 11.57 2.71
C THR A 57 -12.77 12.03 1.79
N ARG A 58 -11.75 12.68 2.37
CA ARG A 58 -10.55 13.16 1.68
C ARG A 58 -9.36 13.10 2.64
N ILE A 59 -8.27 12.50 2.18
CA ILE A 59 -7.00 12.39 2.92
C ILE A 59 -6.02 13.41 2.35
N VAL A 60 -5.26 14.04 3.22
CA VAL A 60 -4.08 14.86 2.90
C VAL A 60 -2.87 14.18 3.53
N ILE A 61 -1.95 13.69 2.71
CA ILE A 61 -0.69 13.10 3.17
C ILE A 61 0.38 14.17 3.14
N MET A 62 1.08 14.31 4.26
CA MET A 62 2.14 15.30 4.44
C MET A 62 3.46 14.62 4.79
N LYS A 63 4.56 15.18 4.31
CA LYS A 63 5.93 14.83 4.71
C LYS A 63 6.73 16.12 4.85
N ASP A 64 7.39 16.30 5.98
CA ASP A 64 8.25 17.46 6.26
C ASP A 64 7.56 18.83 5.99
N GLY A 65 6.27 18.92 6.37
CA GLY A 65 5.47 20.13 6.17
C GLY A 65 4.94 20.31 4.73
N ILE A 66 5.27 19.42 3.80
CA ILE A 66 4.88 19.50 2.38
C ILE A 66 3.78 18.47 2.10
N VAL A 67 2.73 18.91 1.41
CA VAL A 67 1.66 18.04 0.94
C VAL A 67 2.18 17.13 -0.18
N GLN A 68 2.10 15.82 0.01
CA GLN A 68 2.52 14.80 -0.95
C GLN A 68 1.38 14.38 -1.87
N GLN A 69 0.18 14.20 -1.31
CA GLN A 69 -1.02 13.84 -2.08
C GLN A 69 -2.27 14.27 -1.34
N VAL A 70 -3.30 14.65 -2.12
CA VAL A 70 -4.67 14.88 -1.64
C VAL A 70 -5.62 14.04 -2.47
N GLY A 71 -6.53 13.31 -1.84
CA GLY A 71 -7.50 12.48 -2.57
C GLY A 71 -8.45 11.71 -1.68
N ALA A 72 -9.45 11.05 -2.28
CA ALA A 72 -10.27 10.09 -1.58
C ALA A 72 -9.41 8.89 -1.11
N PRO A 73 -9.76 8.23 0.00
CA PRO A 73 -8.98 7.10 0.53
C PRO A 73 -8.63 6.06 -0.55
N LYS A 74 -9.62 5.61 -1.31
CA LYS A 74 -9.42 4.63 -2.39
C LYS A 74 -8.47 5.12 -3.48
N THR A 75 -8.51 6.41 -3.82
CA THR A 75 -7.60 6.99 -4.82
C THR A 75 -6.17 7.04 -4.31
N VAL A 76 -5.98 7.48 -3.07
CA VAL A 76 -4.66 7.55 -2.44
C VAL A 76 -4.02 6.17 -2.33
N TYR A 77 -4.81 5.15 -1.98
CA TYR A 77 -4.36 3.76 -1.88
C TYR A 77 -3.99 3.15 -3.23
N ASN A 78 -4.88 3.28 -4.23
CA ASN A 78 -4.73 2.62 -5.52
C ASN A 78 -3.88 3.42 -6.52
N GLN A 79 -3.70 4.72 -6.29
CA GLN A 79 -2.97 5.61 -7.18
C GLN A 79 -2.04 6.53 -6.37
N PRO A 80 -1.04 5.98 -5.68
CA PRO A 80 -0.09 6.78 -4.91
C PRO A 80 0.71 7.69 -5.85
N ALA A 81 0.89 8.96 -5.47
CA ALA A 81 1.59 9.95 -6.30
C ALA A 81 3.11 9.71 -6.36
N ASN A 82 3.67 9.11 -5.32
CA ASN A 82 5.10 8.83 -5.21
C ASN A 82 5.35 7.64 -4.28
N MET A 83 6.60 7.21 -4.18
CA MET A 83 7.01 6.08 -3.34
C MET A 83 6.73 6.32 -1.84
N PHE A 84 6.85 7.57 -1.37
CA PHE A 84 6.53 7.89 0.02
C PHE A 84 5.06 7.58 0.33
N VAL A 85 4.12 8.06 -0.48
CA VAL A 85 2.69 7.79 -0.30
C VAL A 85 2.39 6.29 -0.39
N ALA A 86 3.00 5.61 -1.37
CA ALA A 86 2.82 4.17 -1.58
C ALA A 86 3.29 3.32 -0.39
N GLY A 87 4.42 3.69 0.21
CA GLY A 87 4.98 3.02 1.39
C GLY A 87 4.32 3.43 2.71
N PHE A 88 3.76 4.66 2.77
CA PHE A 88 3.12 5.15 3.98
C PHE A 88 1.70 4.60 4.15
N ILE A 89 0.95 4.43 3.03
CA ILE A 89 -0.44 3.94 3.06
C ILE A 89 -0.49 2.44 2.71
N GLY A 90 -0.95 1.66 3.66
CA GLY A 90 -1.06 0.20 3.62
C GLY A 90 -0.35 -0.47 4.79
N SER A 91 -0.94 -1.52 5.32
CA SER A 91 -0.34 -2.35 6.39
C SER A 91 -0.52 -3.82 6.04
N PRO A 92 0.57 -4.50 5.67
CA PRO A 92 1.94 -4.01 5.54
C PRO A 92 2.14 -2.97 4.43
N ALA A 93 3.29 -2.29 4.42
CA ALA A 93 3.66 -1.35 3.38
C ALA A 93 3.84 -2.02 2.01
N MET A 94 3.79 -1.23 0.93
CA MET A 94 4.08 -1.69 -0.43
C MET A 94 5.53 -2.22 -0.52
N ASN A 95 5.71 -3.36 -1.18
CA ASN A 95 7.03 -3.86 -1.54
C ASN A 95 7.61 -3.03 -2.68
N PHE A 96 8.91 -2.71 -2.63
CA PHE A 96 9.61 -1.98 -3.67
C PHE A 96 10.80 -2.77 -4.20
N ILE A 97 10.88 -2.94 -5.52
CA ILE A 97 11.96 -3.66 -6.20
C ILE A 97 12.57 -2.73 -7.26
N ARG A 98 13.88 -2.48 -7.17
CA ARG A 98 14.61 -1.70 -8.17
C ARG A 98 14.98 -2.58 -9.36
N GLY A 99 14.80 -2.06 -10.57
CA GLY A 99 15.11 -2.77 -11.79
C GLY A 99 15.07 -1.87 -13.03
N THR A 100 14.97 -2.50 -14.18
CA THR A 100 14.87 -1.83 -15.48
C THR A 100 13.79 -2.52 -16.31
N ILE A 101 13.41 -1.90 -17.43
CA ILE A 101 12.49 -2.51 -18.41
C ILE A 101 13.29 -2.94 -19.62
N ASP A 102 13.17 -4.23 -19.95
CA ASP A 102 13.74 -4.84 -21.16
C ASP A 102 12.62 -5.51 -21.96
N GLY A 103 12.32 -4.94 -23.12
CA GLY A 103 11.20 -5.36 -23.95
C GLY A 103 9.85 -5.15 -23.27
N ASP A 104 9.17 -6.24 -22.97
CA ASP A 104 7.89 -6.30 -22.25
C ASP A 104 8.03 -6.73 -20.79
N LYS A 105 9.27 -6.77 -20.27
CA LYS A 105 9.54 -7.32 -18.95
C LYS A 105 10.19 -6.31 -18.02
N PHE A 106 9.80 -6.37 -16.75
CA PHE A 106 10.56 -5.80 -15.64
C PHE A 106 11.67 -6.78 -15.27
N VAL A 107 12.90 -6.32 -15.23
CA VAL A 107 14.09 -7.15 -15.05
C VAL A 107 14.95 -6.63 -13.91
N THR A 108 15.39 -7.54 -13.06
CA THR A 108 16.51 -7.36 -12.11
C THR A 108 17.58 -8.42 -12.42
N GLU A 109 18.61 -8.52 -11.61
CA GLU A 109 19.61 -9.60 -11.74
C GLU A 109 18.98 -11.00 -11.60
N THR A 110 17.88 -11.12 -10.87
CA THR A 110 17.29 -12.40 -10.44
C THR A 110 15.82 -12.54 -10.78
N LEU A 111 15.12 -11.46 -11.14
CA LEU A 111 13.70 -11.44 -11.44
C LEU A 111 13.46 -11.06 -12.89
N LYS A 112 12.44 -11.70 -13.47
CA LYS A 112 11.96 -11.38 -14.81
C LYS A 112 10.43 -11.53 -14.83
N LEU A 113 9.72 -10.40 -14.85
CA LEU A 113 8.26 -10.34 -14.73
C LEU A 113 7.67 -9.67 -15.97
N THR A 114 6.68 -10.31 -16.59
CA THR A 114 5.97 -9.79 -17.76
C THR A 114 5.07 -8.62 -17.34
N ILE A 115 5.20 -7.50 -18.04
CA ILE A 115 4.42 -6.28 -17.77
C ILE A 115 3.16 -6.30 -18.66
N PRO A 116 1.96 -6.06 -18.09
CA PRO A 116 0.74 -5.92 -18.89
C PRO A 116 0.87 -4.82 -19.95
N GLU A 117 0.29 -5.04 -21.13
CA GLU A 117 0.40 -4.16 -22.30
C GLU A 117 0.01 -2.71 -21.99
N GLU A 118 -1.06 -2.51 -21.23
CA GLU A 118 -1.54 -1.17 -20.83
C GLU A 118 -0.46 -0.39 -20.04
N LYS A 119 0.18 -1.04 -19.08
CA LYS A 119 1.25 -0.44 -18.27
C LYS A 119 2.52 -0.22 -19.10
N LEU A 120 2.85 -1.16 -19.96
CA LEU A 120 3.99 -1.05 -20.85
C LEU A 120 3.84 0.13 -21.82
N ALA A 121 2.65 0.39 -22.32
CA ALA A 121 2.34 1.54 -23.15
C ALA A 121 2.62 2.88 -22.44
N VAL A 122 2.21 2.98 -21.18
CA VAL A 122 2.49 4.17 -20.34
C VAL A 122 4.00 4.35 -20.15
N LEU A 123 4.71 3.28 -19.77
CA LEU A 123 6.16 3.32 -19.57
C LEU A 123 6.93 3.74 -20.84
N LYS A 124 6.49 3.28 -22.02
CA LYS A 124 7.04 3.69 -23.31
C LYS A 124 6.79 5.18 -23.57
N THR A 125 5.57 5.65 -23.38
CA THR A 125 5.18 7.05 -23.59
C THR A 125 5.96 8.00 -22.69
N GLN A 126 6.24 7.61 -21.45
CA GLN A 126 7.01 8.39 -20.48
C GLN A 126 8.54 8.24 -20.68
N GLY A 127 8.99 7.49 -21.69
CA GLY A 127 10.41 7.31 -21.98
C GLY A 127 11.18 6.60 -20.87
N SER A 128 10.52 5.67 -20.18
CA SER A 128 11.08 4.94 -19.02
C SER A 128 11.79 3.64 -19.41
N LEU A 129 11.82 3.28 -20.70
CA LEU A 129 12.56 2.11 -21.17
C LEU A 129 14.05 2.26 -20.93
N HIS A 130 14.68 1.18 -20.46
CA HIS A 130 16.13 1.09 -20.16
C HIS A 130 16.63 2.07 -19.08
N LYS A 131 15.74 2.78 -18.42
CA LYS A 131 16.08 3.61 -17.26
C LYS A 131 15.91 2.83 -15.97
N PRO A 132 16.64 3.19 -14.90
CA PRO A 132 16.35 2.69 -13.56
C PRO A 132 14.94 3.07 -13.13
N ILE A 133 14.16 2.10 -12.73
CA ILE A 133 12.81 2.27 -12.20
C ILE A 133 12.63 1.47 -10.92
N VAL A 134 11.61 1.81 -10.16
CA VAL A 134 11.18 1.02 -9.01
C VAL A 134 9.79 0.48 -9.27
N MET A 135 9.66 -0.84 -9.21
CA MET A 135 8.36 -1.50 -9.20
C MET A 135 7.86 -1.57 -7.77
N GLY A 136 6.63 -1.10 -7.54
CA GLY A 136 5.90 -1.23 -6.29
C GLY A 136 4.78 -2.25 -6.44
N ILE A 137 4.65 -3.17 -5.50
CA ILE A 137 3.55 -4.13 -5.45
C ILE A 137 3.12 -4.35 -4.00
N ARG A 138 1.81 -4.39 -3.77
CA ARG A 138 1.30 -4.58 -2.42
C ARG A 138 1.39 -6.04 -1.97
N PRO A 139 1.53 -6.30 -0.66
CA PRO A 139 1.58 -7.66 -0.13
C PRO A 139 0.39 -8.54 -0.52
N GLU A 140 -0.80 -7.96 -0.64
CA GLU A 140 -2.03 -8.65 -1.06
C GLU A 140 -2.12 -8.95 -2.56
N ASP A 141 -1.27 -8.31 -3.38
CA ASP A 141 -1.19 -8.53 -4.83
C ASP A 141 -0.06 -9.51 -5.21
N ILE A 142 0.58 -10.11 -4.21
CA ILE A 142 1.51 -11.24 -4.36
C ILE A 142 0.83 -12.46 -3.74
N HIS A 143 0.54 -13.46 -4.56
CA HIS A 143 -0.22 -14.63 -4.15
C HIS A 143 0.69 -15.85 -3.95
N PRO A 144 0.52 -16.66 -2.87
CA PRO A 144 1.33 -17.84 -2.61
C PRO A 144 0.91 -19.05 -3.47
N ASP A 145 0.18 -18.83 -4.54
CA ASP A 145 -0.32 -19.86 -5.46
C ASP A 145 0.16 -19.56 -6.88
N ALA A 146 0.69 -20.61 -7.55
CA ALA A 146 1.15 -20.49 -8.92
C ALA A 146 0.00 -20.16 -9.89
N GLN A 147 0.25 -19.26 -10.83
CA GLN A 147 -0.61 -18.92 -11.95
C GLN A 147 0.08 -19.25 -13.28
N GLU A 148 -0.46 -18.80 -14.42
CA GLU A 148 0.13 -19.05 -15.72
C GLU A 148 1.48 -18.35 -15.92
N GLU A 149 1.62 -17.12 -15.43
CA GLU A 149 2.81 -16.29 -15.60
C GLU A 149 3.29 -15.65 -14.29
N ASN A 150 4.45 -15.02 -14.31
CA ASN A 150 5.00 -14.23 -13.20
C ASN A 150 5.13 -14.99 -11.87
N ASN A 151 5.46 -16.30 -11.99
CA ASN A 151 5.70 -17.18 -10.85
C ASN A 151 7.18 -17.17 -10.48
N ILE A 152 7.48 -17.01 -9.21
CA ILE A 152 8.84 -16.98 -8.69
C ILE A 152 8.94 -17.88 -7.46
N SER A 153 10.04 -18.61 -7.34
CA SER A 153 10.35 -19.35 -6.11
C SER A 153 10.82 -18.39 -5.05
N ALA A 154 10.21 -18.45 -3.88
CA ALA A 154 10.53 -17.62 -2.72
C ALA A 154 10.80 -18.51 -1.50
N LYS A 155 11.75 -18.12 -0.68
CA LYS A 155 12.01 -18.78 0.60
C LYS A 155 11.38 -17.97 1.72
N ILE A 156 10.56 -18.61 2.56
CA ILE A 156 9.97 -17.97 3.75
C ILE A 156 11.04 -17.80 4.82
N SER A 157 11.30 -16.56 5.22
CA SER A 157 12.18 -16.25 6.35
C SER A 157 11.41 -16.25 7.67
N VAL A 158 10.19 -15.66 7.66
CA VAL A 158 9.30 -15.61 8.82
C VAL A 158 7.86 -15.78 8.33
N ALA A 159 7.05 -16.51 9.08
CA ALA A 159 5.60 -16.63 8.86
C ALA A 159 4.87 -16.16 10.12
N GLU A 160 4.14 -15.07 10.04
CA GLU A 160 3.37 -14.51 11.16
C GLU A 160 1.89 -14.70 10.93
N LEU A 161 1.24 -15.52 11.77
CA LEU A 161 -0.22 -15.66 11.77
C LEU A 161 -0.87 -14.50 12.54
N THR A 162 -1.61 -13.65 11.83
CA THR A 162 -2.32 -12.49 12.40
C THR A 162 -3.80 -12.75 12.67
N GLY A 163 -4.20 -14.01 12.69
CA GLY A 163 -5.57 -14.49 12.88
C GLY A 163 -6.16 -15.07 11.60
N ALA A 164 -6.73 -14.25 10.73
CA ALA A 164 -7.32 -14.71 9.46
C ALA A 164 -6.29 -14.80 8.31
N GLU A 165 -5.08 -14.31 8.51
CA GLU A 165 -4.08 -14.16 7.45
C GLU A 165 -2.67 -14.39 7.99
N PHE A 166 -1.78 -14.84 7.09
CA PHE A 166 -0.35 -14.86 7.30
C PHE A 166 0.33 -13.65 6.65
N MET A 167 1.29 -13.05 7.35
CA MET A 167 2.30 -12.18 6.77
C MET A 167 3.56 -13.02 6.58
N LEU A 168 3.88 -13.32 5.32
CA LEU A 168 5.05 -14.10 4.96
C LEU A 168 6.17 -13.15 4.54
N TYR A 169 7.22 -13.08 5.34
CA TYR A 169 8.45 -12.39 4.98
C TYR A 169 9.28 -13.37 4.16
N THR A 170 9.50 -13.03 2.89
CA THR A 170 10.14 -13.92 1.93
C THR A 170 11.38 -13.27 1.32
N THR A 171 12.32 -14.11 0.92
CA THR A 171 13.49 -13.67 0.14
C THR A 171 13.37 -14.21 -1.27
N VAL A 172 13.43 -13.30 -2.23
CA VAL A 172 13.36 -13.58 -3.67
C VAL A 172 14.53 -12.89 -4.36
N GLY A 173 15.48 -13.68 -4.84
CA GLY A 173 16.63 -13.14 -5.58
C GLY A 173 17.40 -12.03 -4.85
N GLY A 174 17.50 -12.12 -3.53
CA GLY A 174 18.15 -11.11 -2.68
C GLY A 174 17.26 -9.94 -2.26
N HIS A 175 15.99 -9.91 -2.70
CA HIS A 175 15.00 -8.93 -2.25
C HIS A 175 14.16 -9.51 -1.13
N GLU A 176 13.96 -8.73 -0.07
CA GLU A 176 13.01 -9.06 0.99
C GLU A 176 11.63 -8.53 0.61
N LEU A 177 10.64 -9.40 0.61
CA LEU A 177 9.26 -9.09 0.25
C LEU A 177 8.31 -9.59 1.33
N VAL A 178 7.25 -8.83 1.57
CA VAL A 178 6.13 -9.27 2.40
C VAL A 178 5.01 -9.76 1.47
N VAL A 179 4.54 -10.96 1.71
CA VAL A 179 3.40 -11.58 0.99
C VAL A 179 2.27 -11.78 1.98
N ARG A 180 1.06 -11.40 1.59
CA ARG A 180 -0.13 -11.61 2.41
C ARG A 180 -0.86 -12.85 1.91
N ALA A 181 -0.99 -13.86 2.77
CA ALA A 181 -1.60 -15.14 2.45
C ALA A 181 -2.79 -15.41 3.36
N GLY A 182 -3.79 -16.14 2.86
CA GLY A 182 -4.91 -16.59 3.69
C GLY A 182 -4.47 -17.68 4.68
N ALA A 183 -5.13 -17.77 5.84
CA ALA A 183 -4.84 -18.75 6.90
C ALA A 183 -5.40 -20.17 6.61
N LEU A 184 -5.78 -20.45 5.37
CA LEU A 184 -6.24 -21.81 4.98
C LEU A 184 -5.09 -22.80 4.87
N ASN A 185 -3.89 -22.35 4.59
CA ASN A 185 -2.67 -23.14 4.51
C ASN A 185 -1.77 -22.80 5.70
N ASP A 186 -1.00 -23.77 6.15
CA ASP A 186 0.05 -23.56 7.14
C ASP A 186 1.35 -23.20 6.42
N TYR A 187 2.04 -22.19 6.90
CA TYR A 187 3.32 -21.71 6.36
C TYR A 187 4.38 -21.70 7.47
N HIS A 188 5.59 -22.17 7.14
CA HIS A 188 6.69 -22.26 8.11
C HIS A 188 7.96 -21.58 7.60
N ALA A 189 8.72 -21.01 8.51
CA ALA A 189 10.03 -20.47 8.19
C ALA A 189 10.96 -21.55 7.62
N GLY A 190 11.70 -21.22 6.58
CA GLY A 190 12.61 -22.10 5.87
C GLY A 190 11.99 -22.81 4.67
N GLU A 191 10.67 -22.81 4.51
CA GLU A 191 9.98 -23.40 3.37
C GLU A 191 10.22 -22.59 2.09
N ASN A 192 10.24 -23.31 0.96
CA ASN A 192 10.18 -22.71 -0.36
C ASN A 192 8.75 -22.78 -0.88
N ILE A 193 8.24 -21.66 -1.32
CA ILE A 193 6.92 -21.54 -1.95
C ILE A 193 7.05 -20.93 -3.34
N THR A 194 6.07 -21.17 -4.19
CA THR A 194 5.92 -20.42 -5.44
C THR A 194 4.98 -19.25 -5.17
N ILE A 195 5.43 -18.05 -5.47
CA ILE A 195 4.61 -16.85 -5.40
C ILE A 195 4.34 -16.31 -6.78
N HIS A 196 3.15 -15.80 -7.01
CA HIS A 196 2.71 -15.14 -8.23
C HIS A 196 2.59 -13.64 -7.99
N PHE A 197 3.16 -12.83 -8.89
CA PHE A 197 3.00 -11.37 -8.89
C PHE A 197 1.83 -10.97 -9.79
N ASP A 198 0.75 -10.40 -9.23
CA ASP A 198 -0.30 -9.79 -10.04
C ASP A 198 0.20 -8.46 -10.62
N MET A 199 0.86 -8.54 -11.77
CA MET A 199 1.43 -7.38 -12.45
C MET A 199 0.38 -6.38 -12.96
N THR A 200 -0.90 -6.72 -12.96
CA THR A 200 -1.98 -5.77 -13.24
C THR A 200 -2.15 -4.74 -12.12
N LYS A 201 -1.71 -5.07 -10.90
CA LYS A 201 -1.79 -4.24 -9.70
C LYS A 201 -0.49 -3.50 -9.37
N CYS A 202 0.63 -3.85 -10.02
CA CYS A 202 1.90 -3.19 -9.75
C CYS A 202 1.87 -1.70 -10.13
N HIS A 203 2.75 -0.94 -9.48
CA HIS A 203 3.03 0.46 -9.77
C HIS A 203 4.46 0.61 -10.23
N PHE A 204 4.74 1.64 -11.03
CA PHE A 204 6.09 1.98 -11.41
C PHE A 204 6.41 3.41 -10.97
N PHE A 205 7.62 3.60 -10.49
CA PHE A 205 8.12 4.88 -10.01
C PHE A 205 9.47 5.15 -10.67
N ASP A 206 9.71 6.40 -10.98
CA ASP A 206 11.02 6.86 -11.41
C ASP A 206 12.02 6.71 -10.25
N ALA A 207 13.19 6.12 -10.50
CA ALA A 207 14.13 5.76 -9.42
C ALA A 207 14.86 6.95 -8.80
N GLU A 208 14.88 8.12 -9.47
CA GLU A 208 15.56 9.32 -8.99
C GLU A 208 14.57 10.26 -8.30
N THR A 209 13.42 10.52 -8.94
CA THR A 209 12.41 11.46 -8.41
C THR A 209 11.41 10.81 -7.47
N GLU A 210 11.34 9.48 -7.45
CA GLU A 210 10.36 8.68 -6.71
C GLU A 210 8.90 8.93 -7.11
N ILE A 211 8.66 9.68 -8.19
CA ILE A 211 7.32 10.00 -8.69
C ILE A 211 6.74 8.80 -9.46
N ALA A 212 5.43 8.58 -9.27
CA ALA A 212 4.73 7.51 -9.98
C ALA A 212 4.67 7.77 -11.50
N ILE A 213 4.98 6.75 -12.28
CA ILE A 213 4.87 6.72 -13.74
C ILE A 213 3.45 6.26 -14.09
N ARG A 214 2.66 7.15 -14.71
CA ARG A 214 1.23 6.92 -14.99
C ARG A 214 0.86 7.36 -16.40
#